data_204d0043e3b0339a85ab084759f3086b
#
_entry.id   204d0043e3b0339a85ab084759f3086b
#
_cell.length_a   1.000
_cell.length_b   1.000
_cell.length_c   1.000
_cell.angle_alpha   90.00
_cell.angle_beta   90.00
_cell.angle_gamma   90.00
#
_symmetry.space_group_name_H-M   'P 1'
#
loop_
_entity.id
_entity.type
_entity.pdbx_description
1 polymer ?
#
loop_
_entity_poly.entity_id
_entity_poly.type
_entity_poly.pdbx_seq_one_letter_code
_entity_poly.pdbx_strand_id
1 'polypeptide(L)'
;MLGGRYLEKKKSVRNQKRKKIIDKALEMFVKNGYDQMKVEDITKELGISKGSFYTYFATKDELLYEILKKIKNEIIGKLEKIDVNQTPEKVLEDYVKAKANHAIKFFNNMKLNTIEKHLVDPKLRSFFRELREKSIDFIKKNIVEKFNRENGNKYNADVISEFILISIEEFLYDEFVLKNLQKMKDDDLINIQNARKVENSLKEIIKFINNALK
;
A
#
# COMPACT_ATOMS: atom_id res chain seq x y z
N MET A 1 19.03 29.61 27.10
CA MET A 1 19.33 28.58 26.07
C MET A 1 19.17 27.12 26.54
N LEU A 2 19.09 26.79 27.83
CA LEU A 2 18.96 25.40 28.33
C LEU A 2 17.56 24.79 28.16
N GLY A 3 16.50 25.59 28.22
CA GLY A 3 15.10 25.10 28.13
C GLY A 3 14.70 24.56 26.75
N GLY A 4 15.22 25.13 25.67
CA GLY A 4 14.93 24.67 24.29
C GLY A 4 15.47 23.26 24.01
N ARG A 5 16.72 22.98 24.36
CA ARG A 5 17.32 21.64 24.21
C ARG A 5 16.60 20.55 25.00
N TYR A 6 16.13 20.87 26.19
CA TYR A 6 15.38 19.90 27.01
C TYR A 6 14.02 19.53 26.39
N LEU A 7 13.31 20.53 25.87
CA LEU A 7 12.01 20.34 25.19
C LEU A 7 12.18 19.55 23.88
N GLU A 8 13.20 19.84 23.09
CA GLU A 8 13.52 19.10 21.87
C GLU A 8 13.87 17.64 22.16
N LYS A 9 14.67 17.37 23.20
CA LYS A 9 15.02 16.01 23.61
C LYS A 9 13.78 15.24 24.08
N LYS A 10 12.88 15.86 24.86
CA LYS A 10 11.63 15.25 25.29
C LYS A 10 10.70 14.94 24.13
N LYS A 11 10.60 15.84 23.15
CA LYS A 11 9.81 15.64 21.90
C LYS A 11 10.40 14.51 21.06
N SER A 12 11.71 14.45 20.93
CA SER A 12 12.41 13.38 20.21
C SER A 12 12.16 12.00 20.83
N VAL A 13 12.29 11.86 22.15
CA VAL A 13 12.00 10.61 22.88
C VAL A 13 10.53 10.18 22.73
N ARG A 14 9.59 11.15 22.81
CA ARG A 14 8.16 10.86 22.59
C ARG A 14 7.90 10.35 21.18
N ASN A 15 8.48 10.99 20.17
CA ASN A 15 8.34 10.57 18.77
C ASN A 15 8.95 9.18 18.51
N GLN A 16 10.09 8.86 19.13
CA GLN A 16 10.70 7.54 19.02
C GLN A 16 9.81 6.45 19.63
N LYS A 17 9.22 6.71 20.80
CA LYS A 17 8.28 5.75 21.42
C LYS A 17 7.03 5.57 20.57
N ARG A 18 6.44 6.67 20.06
CA ARG A 18 5.29 6.62 19.16
C ARG A 18 5.60 5.79 17.91
N LYS A 19 6.77 6.00 17.32
CA LYS A 19 7.23 5.23 16.16
C LYS A 19 7.34 3.75 16.48
N LYS A 20 7.93 3.37 17.63
CA LYS A 20 8.02 1.95 18.06
C LYS A 20 6.65 1.29 18.18
N ILE A 21 5.64 2.01 18.67
CA ILE A 21 4.27 1.49 18.77
C ILE A 21 3.71 1.25 17.36
N ILE A 22 3.86 2.21 16.43
CA ILE A 22 3.41 2.06 15.03
C ILE A 22 4.11 0.89 14.35
N ASP A 23 5.44 0.76 14.52
CA ASP A 23 6.23 -0.30 13.90
C ASP A 23 5.79 -1.69 14.38
N LYS A 24 5.61 -1.87 15.69
CA LYS A 24 5.13 -3.13 16.27
C LYS A 24 3.69 -3.42 15.85
N ALA A 25 2.83 -2.42 15.87
CA ALA A 25 1.45 -2.58 15.44
C ALA A 25 1.34 -2.92 13.94
N LEU A 26 2.18 -2.33 13.09
CA LEU A 26 2.26 -2.70 11.66
C LEU A 26 2.70 -4.17 11.49
N GLU A 27 3.70 -4.63 12.25
CA GLU A 27 4.12 -6.02 12.23
C GLU A 27 2.96 -6.97 12.60
N MET A 28 2.24 -6.66 13.68
CA MET A 28 1.10 -7.45 14.13
C MET A 28 -0.08 -7.37 13.17
N PHE A 29 -0.33 -6.19 12.58
CA PHE A 29 -1.35 -5.99 11.54
C PHE A 29 -1.07 -6.85 10.32
N VAL A 30 0.18 -6.87 9.84
CA VAL A 30 0.60 -7.69 8.70
C VAL A 30 0.49 -9.19 9.01
N LYS A 31 0.76 -9.60 10.25
CA LYS A 31 0.72 -11.01 10.65
C LYS A 31 -0.68 -11.54 10.94
N ASN A 32 -1.50 -10.77 11.66
CA ASN A 32 -2.75 -11.24 12.26
C ASN A 32 -4.00 -10.54 11.71
N GLY A 33 -3.84 -9.47 10.96
CA GLY A 33 -4.93 -8.58 10.55
C GLY A 33 -5.39 -7.63 11.65
N TYR A 34 -6.22 -6.64 11.28
CA TYR A 34 -6.67 -5.59 12.18
C TYR A 34 -7.53 -6.10 13.33
N ASP A 35 -8.48 -7.00 13.04
CA ASP A 35 -9.44 -7.47 14.03
C ASP A 35 -8.77 -8.23 15.17
N GLN A 36 -7.75 -9.02 14.86
CA GLN A 36 -6.99 -9.81 15.84
C GLN A 36 -5.93 -9.00 16.57
N MET A 37 -5.56 -7.82 16.07
CA MET A 37 -4.59 -6.95 16.72
C MET A 37 -5.20 -6.27 17.95
N LYS A 38 -4.80 -6.67 19.15
CA LYS A 38 -5.25 -6.09 20.42
C LYS A 38 -4.23 -5.11 20.99
N VAL A 39 -4.71 -4.02 21.63
CA VAL A 39 -3.83 -3.05 22.31
C VAL A 39 -3.01 -3.73 23.40
N GLU A 40 -3.61 -4.71 24.10
CA GLU A 40 -2.95 -5.52 25.12
C GLU A 40 -1.70 -6.23 24.60
N ASP A 41 -1.82 -6.83 23.42
CA ASP A 41 -0.73 -7.59 22.82
C ASP A 41 0.41 -6.65 22.39
N ILE A 42 0.06 -5.50 21.78
CA ILE A 42 1.04 -4.47 21.42
C ILE A 42 1.80 -3.97 22.65
N THR A 43 1.07 -3.67 23.74
CA THR A 43 1.68 -3.14 24.95
C THR A 43 2.55 -4.16 25.67
N LYS A 44 2.11 -5.43 25.68
CA LYS A 44 2.89 -6.56 26.22
C LYS A 44 4.21 -6.75 25.45
N GLU A 45 4.16 -6.79 24.13
CA GLU A 45 5.34 -6.93 23.27
C GLU A 45 6.34 -5.78 23.43
N LEU A 46 5.86 -4.57 23.72
CA LEU A 46 6.69 -3.37 23.91
C LEU A 46 7.13 -3.14 25.38
N GLY A 47 6.63 -3.94 26.33
CA GLY A 47 6.89 -3.74 27.75
C GLY A 47 6.37 -2.41 28.30
N ILE A 48 5.21 -1.92 27.78
CA ILE A 48 4.58 -0.67 28.23
C ILE A 48 3.19 -0.94 28.81
N SER A 49 2.70 -0.03 29.67
CA SER A 49 1.32 -0.11 30.18
C SER A 49 0.31 0.33 29.13
N LYS A 50 -0.95 -0.13 29.24
CA LYS A 50 -2.07 0.38 28.44
C LYS A 50 -2.23 1.89 28.59
N GLY A 51 -2.08 2.43 29.80
CA GLY A 51 -2.12 3.87 30.04
C GLY A 51 -1.05 4.61 29.25
N SER A 52 0.17 4.06 29.16
CA SER A 52 1.23 4.60 28.32
C SER A 52 0.84 4.60 26.83
N PHE A 53 0.22 3.53 26.34
CA PHE A 53 -0.29 3.48 24.96
C PHE A 53 -1.27 4.61 24.67
N TYR A 54 -2.26 4.79 25.54
CA TYR A 54 -3.30 5.82 25.36
C TYR A 54 -2.78 7.27 25.49
N THR A 55 -1.55 7.48 25.94
CA THR A 55 -0.90 8.80 25.84
C THR A 55 -0.41 9.13 24.42
N TYR A 56 -0.31 8.12 23.52
CA TYR A 56 0.13 8.26 22.14
C TYR A 56 -1.00 8.15 21.14
N PHE A 57 -2.00 7.30 21.39
CA PHE A 57 -3.14 7.02 20.51
C PHE A 57 -4.41 6.94 21.34
N ALA A 58 -5.38 7.82 21.08
CA ALA A 58 -6.63 7.83 21.82
C ALA A 58 -7.47 6.58 21.54
N THR A 59 -7.34 5.99 20.35
CA THR A 59 -8.08 4.79 19.92
C THR A 59 -7.20 3.85 19.10
N LYS A 60 -7.65 2.60 18.93
CA LYS A 60 -7.07 1.64 18.00
C LYS A 60 -7.20 2.11 16.54
N ASP A 61 -8.29 2.81 16.22
CA ASP A 61 -8.52 3.35 14.87
C ASP A 61 -7.54 4.49 14.54
N GLU A 62 -7.17 5.32 15.51
CA GLU A 62 -6.10 6.32 15.34
C GLU A 62 -4.76 5.64 15.02
N LEU A 63 -4.44 4.55 15.71
CA LEU A 63 -3.25 3.75 15.41
C LEU A 63 -3.34 3.14 14.01
N LEU A 64 -4.50 2.59 13.61
CA LEU A 64 -4.71 2.06 12.26
C LEU A 64 -4.43 3.14 11.19
N TYR A 65 -4.94 4.34 11.39
CA TYR A 65 -4.68 5.45 10.47
C TYR A 65 -3.19 5.73 10.30
N GLU A 66 -2.40 5.72 11.38
CA GLU A 66 -0.95 5.91 11.31
C GLU A 66 -0.22 4.73 10.65
N ILE A 67 -0.70 3.50 10.86
CA ILE A 67 -0.20 2.31 10.16
C ILE A 67 -0.43 2.47 8.65
N LEU A 68 -1.65 2.80 8.23
CA LEU A 68 -2.00 2.99 6.83
C LEU A 68 -1.19 4.13 6.19
N LYS A 69 -1.01 5.24 6.91
CA LYS A 69 -0.16 6.34 6.48
C LYS A 69 1.30 5.91 6.26
N LYS A 70 1.82 5.06 7.13
CA LYS A 70 3.16 4.49 6.96
C LYS A 70 3.22 3.60 5.72
N ILE A 71 2.24 2.71 5.53
CA ILE A 71 2.13 1.85 4.33
C ILE A 71 2.07 2.71 3.05
N LYS A 72 1.23 3.75 3.02
CA LYS A 72 1.14 4.68 1.89
C LYS A 72 2.50 5.29 1.55
N ASN A 73 3.20 5.81 2.56
CA ASN A 73 4.50 6.43 2.35
C ASN A 73 5.54 5.41 1.82
N GLU A 74 5.47 4.17 2.26
CA GLU A 74 6.31 3.09 1.71
C GLU A 74 5.97 2.79 0.24
N ILE A 75 4.69 2.79 -0.13
CA ILE A 75 4.24 2.61 -1.53
C ILE A 75 4.77 3.75 -2.39
N ILE A 76 4.49 4.99 -2.00
CA ILE A 76 4.93 6.19 -2.73
C ILE A 76 6.46 6.20 -2.87
N GLY A 77 7.18 5.97 -1.76
CA GLY A 77 8.64 5.93 -1.77
C GLY A 77 9.24 4.81 -2.63
N LYS A 78 8.49 3.76 -2.95
CA LYS A 78 8.93 2.75 -3.93
C LYS A 78 8.68 3.20 -5.37
N LEU A 79 7.55 3.87 -5.62
CA LEU A 79 7.30 4.46 -6.94
C LEU A 79 8.36 5.50 -7.29
N GLU A 80 8.75 6.34 -6.33
CA GLU A 80 9.79 7.36 -6.50
C GLU A 80 11.20 6.78 -6.78
N LYS A 81 11.42 5.50 -6.46
CA LYS A 81 12.69 4.80 -6.72
C LYS A 81 12.73 4.11 -8.08
N ILE A 82 11.62 4.05 -8.80
CA ILE A 82 11.61 3.49 -10.16
C ILE A 82 12.44 4.41 -11.06
N ASP A 83 13.41 3.83 -11.78
CA ASP A 83 14.17 4.58 -12.76
C ASP A 83 13.27 4.94 -13.95
N VAL A 84 12.85 6.20 -13.98
CA VAL A 84 11.96 6.72 -15.02
C VAL A 84 12.69 7.10 -16.31
N ASN A 85 14.03 6.95 -16.39
CA ASN A 85 14.80 7.21 -17.61
C ASN A 85 14.83 6.00 -18.55
N GLN A 86 14.34 4.85 -18.11
CA GLN A 86 14.17 3.65 -18.93
C GLN A 86 13.04 3.81 -19.95
N THR A 87 12.87 2.82 -20.84
CA THR A 87 11.74 2.80 -21.79
C THR A 87 10.40 2.76 -21.04
N PRO A 88 9.31 3.31 -21.62
CA PRO A 88 7.99 3.28 -20.98
C PRO A 88 7.52 1.88 -20.59
N GLU A 89 7.83 0.87 -21.44
CA GLU A 89 7.52 -0.54 -21.18
C GLU A 89 8.20 -1.03 -19.90
N LYS A 90 9.46 -0.67 -19.70
CA LYS A 90 10.22 -1.10 -18.52
C LYS A 90 9.72 -0.38 -17.27
N VAL A 91 9.39 0.90 -17.37
CA VAL A 91 8.80 1.67 -16.29
C VAL A 91 7.45 1.08 -15.87
N LEU A 92 6.60 0.66 -16.84
CA LEU A 92 5.34 -0.03 -16.58
C LEU A 92 5.58 -1.37 -15.85
N GLU A 93 6.54 -2.16 -16.30
CA GLU A 93 6.89 -3.44 -15.65
C GLU A 93 7.30 -3.23 -14.19
N ASP A 94 8.18 -2.28 -13.92
CA ASP A 94 8.68 -2.00 -12.57
C ASP A 94 7.58 -1.41 -11.67
N TYR A 95 6.67 -0.58 -12.24
CA TYR A 95 5.47 -0.09 -11.57
C TYR A 95 4.55 -1.25 -11.13
N VAL A 96 4.22 -2.14 -12.05
CA VAL A 96 3.34 -3.30 -11.76
C VAL A 96 3.96 -4.21 -10.70
N LYS A 97 5.27 -4.48 -10.78
CA LYS A 97 5.99 -5.25 -9.76
C LYS A 97 5.93 -4.58 -8.38
N ALA A 98 6.12 -3.27 -8.32
CA ALA A 98 6.03 -2.51 -7.08
C ALA A 98 4.62 -2.60 -6.47
N LYS A 99 3.57 -2.46 -7.29
CA LYS A 99 2.16 -2.59 -6.87
C LYS A 99 1.84 -4.00 -6.39
N ALA A 100 2.22 -5.04 -7.15
CA ALA A 100 1.96 -6.44 -6.79
C ALA A 100 2.61 -6.83 -5.46
N ASN A 101 3.86 -6.45 -5.22
CA ASN A 101 4.56 -6.71 -3.96
C ASN A 101 3.88 -6.07 -2.74
N HIS A 102 3.18 -4.94 -2.94
CA HIS A 102 2.39 -4.31 -1.88
C HIS A 102 1.04 -4.97 -1.69
N ALA A 103 0.36 -5.29 -2.79
CA ALA A 103 -0.93 -5.97 -2.77
C ALA A 103 -0.83 -7.28 -1.99
N ILE A 104 0.19 -8.09 -2.25
CA ILE A 104 0.45 -9.34 -1.52
C ILE A 104 0.54 -9.09 0.00
N LYS A 105 1.32 -8.10 0.42
CA LYS A 105 1.51 -7.80 1.85
C LYS A 105 0.25 -7.23 2.51
N PHE A 106 -0.49 -6.42 1.78
CA PHE A 106 -1.64 -5.70 2.31
C PHE A 106 -2.88 -6.58 2.36
N PHE A 107 -3.24 -7.22 1.25
CA PHE A 107 -4.48 -7.97 1.14
C PHE A 107 -4.46 -9.32 1.86
N ASN A 108 -3.30 -9.96 2.00
CA ASN A 108 -3.19 -11.20 2.77
C ASN A 108 -3.61 -11.06 4.23
N ASN A 109 -3.61 -9.84 4.76
CA ASN A 109 -3.75 -9.56 6.18
C ASN A 109 -4.94 -8.65 6.51
N MET A 110 -5.67 -8.18 5.51
CA MET A 110 -6.83 -7.32 5.68
C MET A 110 -8.12 -8.09 5.34
N LYS A 111 -8.92 -8.42 6.35
CA LYS A 111 -10.26 -8.98 6.11
C LYS A 111 -11.13 -7.91 5.46
N LEU A 112 -11.93 -8.30 4.45
CA LEU A 112 -12.82 -7.41 3.71
C LEU A 112 -13.74 -6.58 4.60
N ASN A 113 -14.33 -7.19 5.62
CA ASN A 113 -15.22 -6.52 6.56
C ASN A 113 -14.54 -5.33 7.27
N THR A 114 -13.23 -5.39 7.46
CA THR A 114 -12.45 -4.30 8.05
C THR A 114 -12.31 -3.15 7.07
N ILE A 115 -12.06 -3.45 5.78
CA ILE A 115 -11.93 -2.42 4.74
C ILE A 115 -13.26 -1.69 4.54
N GLU A 116 -14.36 -2.43 4.36
CA GLU A 116 -15.70 -1.85 4.13
C GLU A 116 -16.13 -0.94 5.28
N LYS A 117 -15.95 -1.39 6.52
CA LYS A 117 -16.29 -0.59 7.71
C LYS A 117 -15.52 0.73 7.78
N HIS A 118 -14.27 0.74 7.33
CA HIS A 118 -13.40 1.92 7.39
C HIS A 118 -13.44 2.79 6.12
N LEU A 119 -13.94 2.29 4.98
CA LEU A 119 -14.12 3.09 3.77
C LEU A 119 -15.14 4.22 3.94
N VAL A 120 -16.04 4.15 4.93
CA VAL A 120 -16.94 5.24 5.29
C VAL A 120 -16.21 6.39 6.00
N ASP A 121 -15.03 6.15 6.59
CA ASP A 121 -14.25 7.20 7.28
C ASP A 121 -13.69 8.21 6.26
N PRO A 122 -13.99 9.53 6.41
CA PRO A 122 -13.49 10.55 5.50
C PRO A 122 -11.96 10.62 5.43
N LYS A 123 -11.25 10.32 6.53
CA LYS A 123 -9.78 10.32 6.58
C LYS A 123 -9.21 9.19 5.73
N LEU A 124 -9.81 8.00 5.80
CA LEU A 124 -9.38 6.86 4.99
C LEU A 124 -9.72 7.05 3.52
N ARG A 125 -10.88 7.62 3.21
CA ARG A 125 -11.20 8.01 1.82
C ARG A 125 -10.19 8.99 1.24
N SER A 126 -9.79 10.01 2.02
CA SER A 126 -8.74 10.96 1.62
C SER A 126 -7.39 10.26 1.38
N PHE A 127 -7.05 9.31 2.23
CA PHE A 127 -5.85 8.50 2.11
C PHE A 127 -5.81 7.68 0.81
N PHE A 128 -6.87 6.95 0.50
CA PHE A 128 -6.94 6.15 -0.73
C PHE A 128 -6.98 7.02 -1.98
N ARG A 129 -7.68 8.15 -1.92
CA ARG A 129 -7.70 9.13 -3.01
C ARG A 129 -6.30 9.67 -3.32
N GLU A 130 -5.55 10.10 -2.30
CA GLU A 130 -4.19 10.60 -2.49
C GLU A 130 -3.25 9.54 -3.09
N LEU A 131 -3.35 8.29 -2.63
CA LEU A 131 -2.58 7.18 -3.20
C LEU A 131 -2.92 6.94 -4.67
N ARG A 132 -4.22 7.00 -5.01
CA ARG A 132 -4.72 6.87 -6.37
C ARG A 132 -4.21 8.01 -7.25
N GLU A 133 -4.34 9.26 -6.82
CA GLU A 133 -3.87 10.45 -7.54
C GLU A 133 -2.36 10.36 -7.85
N LYS A 134 -1.56 9.98 -6.87
CA LYS A 134 -0.10 9.76 -7.05
C LYS A 134 0.20 8.64 -8.04
N SER A 135 -0.58 7.57 -8.03
CA SER A 135 -0.43 6.46 -8.96
C SER A 135 -0.78 6.87 -10.40
N ILE A 136 -1.89 7.59 -10.58
CA ILE A 136 -2.31 8.12 -11.89
C ILE A 136 -1.25 9.08 -12.44
N ASP A 137 -0.79 10.03 -11.61
CA ASP A 137 0.21 11.01 -12.02
C ASP A 137 1.54 10.33 -12.45
N PHE A 138 1.96 9.29 -11.72
CA PHE A 138 3.14 8.50 -12.08
C PHE A 138 2.97 7.81 -13.44
N ILE A 139 1.85 7.11 -13.66
CA ILE A 139 1.57 6.40 -14.92
C ILE A 139 1.49 7.40 -16.07
N LYS A 140 0.75 8.50 -15.88
CA LYS A 140 0.58 9.55 -16.88
C LYS A 140 1.92 10.08 -17.37
N LYS A 141 2.75 10.59 -16.46
CA LYS A 141 4.01 11.27 -16.79
C LYS A 141 5.08 10.32 -17.32
N ASN A 142 5.20 9.15 -16.72
CA ASN A 142 6.35 8.29 -16.94
C ASN A 142 6.08 7.13 -17.90
N ILE A 143 4.82 6.88 -18.23
CA ILE A 143 4.43 5.81 -19.16
C ILE A 143 3.69 6.39 -20.35
N VAL A 144 2.45 6.86 -20.16
CA VAL A 144 1.57 7.23 -21.30
C VAL A 144 2.09 8.42 -22.09
N GLU A 145 2.50 9.50 -21.43
CA GLU A 145 3.06 10.68 -22.13
C GLU A 145 4.39 10.36 -22.84
N LYS A 146 5.18 9.43 -22.29
CA LYS A 146 6.39 8.96 -22.96
C LYS A 146 6.05 8.16 -24.21
N PHE A 147 5.13 7.20 -24.13
CA PHE A 147 4.65 6.47 -25.30
C PHE A 147 4.13 7.42 -26.37
N ASN A 148 3.33 8.42 -26.00
CA ASN A 148 2.82 9.41 -26.94
C ASN A 148 3.94 10.16 -27.65
N ARG A 149 4.99 10.55 -26.94
CA ARG A 149 6.13 11.26 -27.52
C ARG A 149 6.96 10.38 -28.45
N GLU A 150 7.23 9.13 -28.04
CA GLU A 150 8.10 8.23 -28.78
C GLU A 150 7.44 7.67 -30.06
N ASN A 151 6.12 7.47 -30.03
CA ASN A 151 5.39 6.86 -31.14
C ASN A 151 4.52 7.86 -31.93
N GLY A 152 4.57 9.15 -31.62
CA GLY A 152 3.71 10.15 -32.26
C GLY A 152 2.23 9.98 -31.95
N ASN A 153 1.89 9.22 -30.92
CA ASN A 153 0.54 8.90 -30.52
C ASN A 153 -0.15 10.09 -29.85
N LYS A 154 -1.47 10.03 -29.83
CA LYS A 154 -2.32 11.09 -29.32
C LYS A 154 -3.36 10.56 -28.35
N TYR A 155 -3.00 9.53 -27.62
CA TYR A 155 -3.87 9.02 -26.56
C TYR A 155 -4.09 10.09 -25.51
N ASN A 156 -5.34 10.19 -25.03
CA ASN A 156 -5.64 11.02 -23.87
C ASN A 156 -4.95 10.41 -22.63
N ALA A 157 -3.89 11.07 -22.17
CA ALA A 157 -3.04 10.52 -21.12
C ALA A 157 -3.77 10.36 -19.77
N ASP A 158 -4.75 11.21 -19.47
CA ASP A 158 -5.55 11.09 -18.25
C ASP A 158 -6.42 9.83 -18.29
N VAL A 159 -7.17 9.64 -19.37
CA VAL A 159 -8.07 8.49 -19.56
C VAL A 159 -7.28 7.16 -19.56
N ILE A 160 -6.20 7.11 -20.32
CA ILE A 160 -5.39 5.87 -20.42
C ILE A 160 -4.68 5.55 -19.10
N SER A 161 -4.21 6.56 -18.38
CA SER A 161 -3.57 6.33 -17.08
C SER A 161 -4.55 5.79 -16.04
N GLU A 162 -5.78 6.29 -16.01
CA GLU A 162 -6.85 5.73 -15.18
C GLU A 162 -7.18 4.28 -15.57
N PHE A 163 -7.33 4.01 -16.87
CA PHE A 163 -7.59 2.66 -17.36
C PHE A 163 -6.50 1.67 -16.94
N ILE A 164 -5.22 2.03 -17.12
CA ILE A 164 -4.08 1.21 -16.71
C ILE A 164 -4.13 0.95 -15.21
N LEU A 165 -4.34 2.00 -14.40
CA LEU A 165 -4.40 1.86 -12.93
C LEU A 165 -5.53 0.93 -12.51
N ILE A 166 -6.75 1.16 -13.00
CA ILE A 166 -7.94 0.35 -12.68
C ILE A 166 -7.70 -1.11 -13.07
N SER A 167 -7.21 -1.36 -14.29
CA SER A 167 -6.96 -2.72 -14.78
C SER A 167 -5.98 -3.49 -13.90
N ILE A 168 -4.92 -2.84 -13.43
CA ILE A 168 -3.92 -3.45 -12.55
C ILE A 168 -4.50 -3.66 -11.14
N GLU A 169 -5.18 -2.66 -10.59
CA GLU A 169 -5.71 -2.72 -9.22
C GLU A 169 -6.84 -3.75 -9.10
N GLU A 170 -7.75 -3.80 -10.08
CA GLU A 170 -8.85 -4.77 -10.11
C GLU A 170 -8.33 -6.20 -10.26
N PHE A 171 -7.35 -6.41 -11.14
CA PHE A 171 -6.71 -7.72 -11.27
C PHE A 171 -6.04 -8.17 -9.97
N LEU A 172 -5.30 -7.28 -9.31
CA LEU A 172 -4.66 -7.58 -8.03
C LEU A 172 -5.68 -7.84 -6.92
N TYR A 173 -6.78 -7.09 -6.91
CA TYR A 173 -7.87 -7.30 -5.96
C TYR A 173 -8.53 -8.67 -6.16
N ASP A 174 -8.88 -9.04 -7.39
CA ASP A 174 -9.44 -10.36 -7.70
C ASP A 174 -8.51 -11.49 -7.26
N GLU A 175 -7.24 -11.42 -7.64
CA GLU A 175 -6.26 -12.48 -7.33
C GLU A 175 -5.96 -12.61 -5.83
N PHE A 176 -5.82 -11.51 -5.11
CA PHE A 176 -5.38 -11.53 -3.71
C PHE A 176 -6.52 -11.43 -2.69
N VAL A 177 -7.68 -10.94 -3.07
CA VAL A 177 -8.83 -10.80 -2.17
C VAL A 177 -9.90 -11.83 -2.48
N LEU A 178 -10.51 -11.75 -3.66
CA LEU A 178 -11.69 -12.59 -3.97
C LEU A 178 -11.35 -14.07 -4.03
N LYS A 179 -10.26 -14.46 -4.68
CA LYS A 179 -9.85 -15.86 -4.78
C LYS A 179 -9.40 -16.45 -3.44
N ASN A 180 -8.84 -15.62 -2.55
CA ASN A 180 -8.51 -16.07 -1.20
C ASN A 180 -9.72 -16.21 -0.30
N LEU A 181 -10.76 -15.38 -0.45
CA LEU A 181 -12.02 -15.55 0.27
C LEU A 181 -12.73 -16.85 -0.11
N GLN A 182 -12.65 -17.27 -1.36
CA GLN A 182 -13.19 -18.55 -1.80
C GLN A 182 -12.43 -19.75 -1.20
N LYS A 183 -11.12 -19.58 -0.98
CA LYS A 183 -10.25 -20.62 -0.39
C LYS A 183 -10.24 -20.64 1.14
N MET A 184 -10.72 -19.59 1.83
CA MET A 184 -10.83 -19.59 3.30
C MET A 184 -11.83 -20.63 3.85
N LYS A 185 -12.51 -21.39 2.99
CA LYS A 185 -13.23 -22.61 3.36
C LYS A 185 -12.33 -23.84 3.46
N ASP A 186 -11.14 -23.79 2.89
CA ASP A 186 -10.14 -24.85 2.90
C ASP A 186 -8.82 -24.27 3.44
N ASP A 187 -8.30 -24.87 4.49
CA ASP A 187 -7.23 -24.44 5.40
C ASP A 187 -5.82 -24.29 4.76
N ASP A 188 -5.68 -23.84 3.52
CA ASP A 188 -4.39 -23.75 2.86
C ASP A 188 -3.90 -22.31 2.60
N LEU A 189 -2.78 -22.01 3.26
CA LEU A 189 -1.89 -20.85 3.02
C LEU A 189 -1.63 -20.60 1.52
N ILE A 190 -1.52 -19.33 1.15
CA ILE A 190 -1.18 -18.90 -0.22
C ILE A 190 0.08 -19.64 -0.69
N ASN A 191 -0.12 -20.61 -1.56
CA ASN A 191 0.95 -21.47 -2.04
C ASN A 191 1.80 -20.71 -3.07
N ILE A 192 3.11 -20.98 -3.09
CA ILE A 192 4.11 -20.44 -4.04
C ILE A 192 3.66 -20.60 -5.52
N GLN A 193 2.85 -21.63 -5.82
CA GLN A 193 2.26 -21.83 -7.15
C GLN A 193 1.30 -20.70 -7.56
N ASN A 194 0.55 -20.10 -6.61
CA ASN A 194 -0.32 -18.98 -6.90
C ASN A 194 0.48 -17.70 -7.22
N ALA A 195 1.61 -17.48 -6.54
CA ALA A 195 2.48 -16.33 -6.82
C ALA A 195 3.04 -16.35 -8.26
N ARG A 196 3.46 -17.52 -8.75
CA ARG A 196 3.91 -17.70 -10.15
C ARG A 196 2.79 -17.47 -11.16
N LYS A 197 1.58 -17.95 -10.86
CA LYS A 197 0.42 -17.73 -11.73
C LYS A 197 0.10 -16.24 -11.85
N VAL A 198 0.07 -15.53 -10.71
CA VAL A 198 -0.14 -14.07 -10.68
C VAL A 198 0.94 -13.34 -11.45
N GLU A 199 2.21 -13.72 -11.27
CA GLU A 199 3.32 -13.12 -12.01
C GLU A 199 3.18 -13.31 -13.53
N ASN A 200 2.78 -14.49 -13.99
CA ASN A 200 2.56 -14.76 -15.41
C ASN A 200 1.39 -13.95 -15.97
N SER A 201 0.27 -13.87 -15.23
CA SER A 201 -0.88 -13.07 -15.64
C SER A 201 -0.55 -11.57 -15.70
N LEU A 202 0.24 -11.07 -14.78
CA LEU A 202 0.73 -9.68 -14.81
C LEU A 202 1.63 -9.42 -16.03
N LYS A 203 2.47 -10.39 -16.42
CA LYS A 203 3.29 -10.28 -17.65
C LYS A 203 2.42 -10.17 -18.90
N GLU A 204 1.34 -10.94 -18.99
CA GLU A 204 0.40 -10.86 -20.13
C GLU A 204 -0.34 -9.51 -20.14
N ILE A 205 -0.77 -9.00 -18.99
CA ILE A 205 -1.39 -7.67 -18.89
C ILE A 205 -0.42 -6.57 -19.33
N ILE A 206 0.82 -6.61 -18.85
CA ILE A 206 1.88 -5.67 -19.26
C ILE A 206 2.10 -5.72 -20.76
N LYS A 207 2.21 -6.93 -21.33
CA LYS A 207 2.39 -7.14 -22.77
C LYS A 207 1.21 -6.57 -23.58
N PHE A 208 -0.02 -6.81 -23.10
CA PHE A 208 -1.23 -6.26 -23.74
C PHE A 208 -1.21 -4.72 -23.73
N ILE A 209 -0.96 -4.10 -22.57
CA ILE A 209 -0.90 -2.64 -22.43
C ILE A 209 0.19 -2.07 -23.36
N ASN A 210 1.38 -2.66 -23.36
CA ASN A 210 2.50 -2.22 -24.19
C ASN A 210 2.17 -2.29 -25.68
N ASN A 211 1.48 -3.34 -26.12
CA ASN A 211 1.08 -3.48 -27.53
C ASN A 211 -0.06 -2.51 -27.90
N ALA A 212 -0.97 -2.24 -26.97
CA ALA A 212 -2.07 -1.31 -27.19
C ALA A 212 -1.61 0.16 -27.28
N LEU A 213 -0.49 0.49 -26.65
CA LEU A 213 0.08 1.84 -26.63
C LEU A 213 1.01 2.13 -27.83
N LYS A 214 1.48 1.11 -28.55
CA LYS A 214 2.27 1.23 -29.79
C LYS A 214 1.40 1.55 -30.98
#